data_84ad6500dc6f9f324382bdf8751a052d
#
_entry.id   84ad6500dc6f9f324382bdf8751a052d
#
_cell.length_a   1.000
_cell.length_b   1.000
_cell.length_c   1.000
_cell.angle_alpha   90.00
_cell.angle_beta   90.00
_cell.angle_gamma   90.00
#
_symmetry.space_group_name_H-M   'P 1'
#
loop_
_entity.id
_entity.type
_entity.pdbx_description
1 polymer ?
#
loop_
_entity_poly.entity_id
_entity_poly.type
_entity_poly.pdbx_seq_one_letter_code
_entity_poly.pdbx_strand_id
1 'polypeptide(L)'
;MLSSISRLETYLKFNLNIVKAFLRKIYGVSHKMEPMLYRSELFSELKLLVGNDYFESGRFLEIGPKDGLDSYRLAALKPEELVLVDLPEKRYSIERWLHKIVCPYKFVEDNIMYMSREDFVSLGKFDLVWCTGVLYHNAEQLRFLRKLYNLLSPGGYLVLESATLRDSRQLRSGNFVQIHYPDTYNDTGTITHLPTRGAIKTWLNMVGFKDIYDSLCYRASDRRLAQHRYACICQRPMTDSSGTYYAKSGCNPTYILGEST
;
A
#
# COMPACT_ATOMS: atom_id res chain seq x y z
N MET A 1 22.07 21.36 4.01
CA MET A 1 22.06 21.37 5.48
C MET A 1 20.68 21.70 6.10
N LEU A 2 19.89 22.63 5.53
CA LEU A 2 18.53 22.96 6.01
C LEU A 2 17.51 21.81 5.85
N SER A 3 17.64 20.93 4.85
CA SER A 3 16.73 19.78 4.63
C SER A 3 16.86 18.68 5.68
N SER A 4 18.03 18.49 6.26
CA SER A 4 18.25 17.47 7.27
C SER A 4 17.73 17.87 8.66
N ILE A 5 17.76 19.16 8.97
CA ILE A 5 17.22 19.69 10.24
C ILE A 5 15.70 19.62 10.25
N SER A 6 15.04 19.99 9.12
CA SER A 6 13.58 19.89 9.02
C SER A 6 13.08 18.44 9.08
N ARG A 7 13.81 17.48 8.52
CA ARG A 7 13.51 16.05 8.64
C ARG A 7 13.65 15.56 10.08
N LEU A 8 14.66 16.02 10.81
CA LEU A 8 14.87 15.67 12.21
C LEU A 8 13.79 16.25 13.12
N GLU A 9 13.37 17.49 12.89
CA GLU A 9 12.26 18.13 13.62
C GLU A 9 10.91 17.42 13.34
N THR A 10 10.65 17.06 12.11
CA THR A 10 9.46 16.29 11.71
C THR A 10 9.48 14.91 12.38
N TYR A 11 10.62 14.24 12.40
CA TYR A 11 10.80 12.96 13.06
C TYR A 11 10.60 13.05 14.59
N LEU A 12 11.10 14.10 15.23
CA LEU A 12 10.93 14.34 16.67
C LEU A 12 9.47 14.68 17.02
N LYS A 13 8.80 15.53 16.25
CA LYS A 13 7.37 15.85 16.43
C LYS A 13 6.49 14.60 16.23
N PHE A 14 6.83 13.77 15.26
CA PHE A 14 6.14 12.51 15.00
C PHE A 14 6.28 11.54 16.17
N ASN A 15 7.49 11.32 16.69
CA ASN A 15 7.72 10.48 17.86
C ASN A 15 7.00 10.99 19.11
N LEU A 16 6.93 12.31 19.31
CA LEU A 16 6.21 12.91 20.43
C LEU A 16 4.70 12.68 20.34
N ASN A 17 4.12 12.72 19.13
CA ASN A 17 2.72 12.43 18.90
C ASN A 17 2.40 10.94 19.09
N ILE A 18 3.30 10.04 18.70
CA ILE A 18 3.19 8.60 18.97
C ILE A 18 3.21 8.34 20.48
N VAL A 19 4.13 8.97 21.19
CA VAL A 19 4.22 8.85 22.67
C VAL A 19 2.93 9.37 23.32
N LYS A 20 2.39 10.50 22.86
CA LYS A 20 1.11 11.03 23.34
C LYS A 20 -0.07 10.11 23.03
N ALA A 21 -0.13 9.54 21.83
CA ALA A 21 -1.15 8.55 21.46
C ALA A 21 -1.02 7.27 22.28
N PHE A 22 0.21 6.83 22.52
CA PHE A 22 0.52 5.68 23.36
C PHE A 22 0.15 5.91 24.83
N LEU A 23 0.44 7.08 25.41
CA LEU A 23 0.05 7.45 26.77
C LEU A 23 -1.46 7.57 26.93
N ARG A 24 -2.18 8.16 25.96
CA ARG A 24 -3.66 8.18 25.96
C ARG A 24 -4.25 6.76 25.96
N LYS A 25 -3.56 5.80 25.37
CA LYS A 25 -3.98 4.39 25.27
C LYS A 25 -3.73 3.59 26.55
N ILE A 26 -2.71 3.94 27.33
CA ILE A 26 -2.41 3.29 28.62
C ILE A 26 -3.42 3.69 29.70
N TYR A 27 -3.92 4.92 29.64
CA TYR A 27 -4.79 5.49 30.69
C TYR A 27 -6.29 5.41 30.43
N GLY A 28 -6.72 4.84 29.36
CA GLY A 28 -8.16 4.62 29.14
C GLY A 28 -8.50 4.08 27.77
N VAL A 29 -9.20 2.99 27.77
CA VAL A 29 -9.97 2.30 26.75
C VAL A 29 -9.33 1.06 26.16
N SER A 30 -9.71 -0.08 26.72
CA SER A 30 -9.52 -1.41 26.14
C SER A 30 -10.57 -1.66 25.04
N HIS A 31 -10.42 -1.03 23.88
CA HIS A 31 -11.15 -1.47 22.68
C HIS A 31 -10.14 -2.17 21.75
N LYS A 32 -10.50 -3.37 21.26
CA LYS A 32 -9.86 -3.98 20.12
C LYS A 32 -9.93 -2.96 18.97
N MET A 33 -8.84 -2.24 18.71
CA MET A 33 -8.82 -1.27 17.62
C MET A 33 -8.95 -2.02 16.31
N GLU A 34 -9.99 -1.70 15.56
CA GLU A 34 -10.18 -2.24 14.22
C GLU A 34 -9.02 -1.81 13.30
N PRO A 35 -8.62 -2.64 12.32
CA PRO A 35 -7.59 -2.30 11.34
C PRO A 35 -7.78 -0.94 10.66
N MET A 36 -9.02 -0.49 10.55
CA MET A 36 -9.40 0.79 9.94
C MET A 36 -8.85 2.03 10.68
N LEU A 37 -8.63 1.95 12.00
CA LEU A 37 -8.02 3.06 12.74
C LEU A 37 -6.53 3.24 12.39
N TYR A 38 -5.83 2.15 12.10
CA TYR A 38 -4.43 2.20 11.68
C TYR A 38 -4.27 2.80 10.29
N ARG A 39 -5.25 2.63 9.40
CA ARG A 39 -5.23 3.26 8.08
C ARG A 39 -5.31 4.78 8.17
N SER A 40 -6.08 5.35 9.11
CA SER A 40 -6.09 6.80 9.31
C SER A 40 -4.74 7.35 9.78
N GLU A 41 -4.02 6.59 10.60
CA GLU A 41 -2.66 6.95 11.01
C GLU A 41 -1.68 6.83 9.83
N LEU A 42 -1.84 5.83 8.97
CA LEU A 42 -1.05 5.67 7.75
C LEU A 42 -1.21 6.87 6.79
N PHE A 43 -2.41 7.43 6.67
CA PHE A 43 -2.64 8.70 5.97
C PHE A 43 -1.86 9.86 6.60
N SER A 44 -1.82 9.92 7.92
CA SER A 44 -1.06 10.97 8.62
C SER A 44 0.44 10.80 8.41
N GLU A 45 0.93 9.57 8.41
CA GLU A 45 2.34 9.25 8.11
C GLU A 45 2.69 9.66 6.67
N LEU A 46 1.82 9.34 5.70
CA LEU A 46 2.01 9.74 4.31
C LEU A 46 2.13 11.27 4.18
N LYS A 47 1.19 12.03 4.76
CA LYS A 47 1.20 13.49 4.72
C LYS A 47 2.48 14.08 5.33
N LEU A 48 2.97 13.50 6.41
CA LEU A 48 4.22 13.95 7.04
C LEU A 48 5.45 13.65 6.19
N LEU A 49 5.42 12.54 5.43
CA LEU A 49 6.55 12.11 4.62
C LEU A 49 6.70 12.93 3.34
N VAL A 50 5.57 13.19 2.65
CA VAL A 50 5.60 13.81 1.31
C VAL A 50 5.25 15.31 1.33
N GLY A 51 4.64 15.82 2.39
CA GLY A 51 4.14 17.19 2.49
C GLY A 51 2.75 17.34 1.88
N ASN A 52 2.03 18.39 2.29
CA ASN A 52 0.65 18.61 1.81
C ASN A 52 0.61 19.01 0.34
N ASP A 53 1.57 19.81 -0.11
CA ASP A 53 1.62 20.34 -1.48
C ASP A 53 1.76 19.24 -2.55
N TYR A 54 2.27 18.06 -2.15
CA TYR A 54 2.40 16.91 -3.04
C TYR A 54 1.05 16.41 -3.58
N PHE A 55 -0.01 16.58 -2.80
CA PHE A 55 -1.31 16.01 -3.12
C PHE A 55 -2.14 16.90 -4.07
N GLU A 56 -1.81 18.18 -4.16
CA GLU A 56 -2.52 19.13 -5.01
C GLU A 56 -2.27 18.79 -6.48
N SER A 57 -3.35 18.60 -7.25
CA SER A 57 -3.33 18.26 -8.68
C SER A 57 -2.69 16.92 -9.07
N GLY A 58 -2.43 16.01 -8.13
CA GLY A 58 -1.94 14.66 -8.42
C GLY A 58 -3.06 13.72 -8.86
N ARG A 59 -2.71 12.69 -9.62
CA ARG A 59 -3.60 11.57 -9.96
C ARG A 59 -3.38 10.42 -9.00
N PHE A 60 -4.46 9.94 -8.38
CA PHE A 60 -4.39 8.89 -7.37
C PHE A 60 -5.12 7.64 -7.82
N LEU A 61 -4.55 6.49 -7.46
CA LEU A 61 -5.14 5.18 -7.69
C LEU A 61 -5.32 4.46 -6.35
N GLU A 62 -6.51 3.96 -6.10
CA GLU A 62 -6.76 3.02 -5.00
C GLU A 62 -7.08 1.64 -5.57
N ILE A 63 -6.38 0.63 -5.07
CA ILE A 63 -6.63 -0.77 -5.38
C ILE A 63 -7.31 -1.45 -4.19
N GLY A 64 -8.49 -2.01 -4.44
CA GLY A 64 -9.28 -2.70 -3.43
C GLY A 64 -9.91 -1.76 -2.40
N PRO A 65 -10.70 -0.75 -2.82
CA PRO A 65 -11.32 0.24 -1.91
C PRO A 65 -12.25 -0.36 -0.86
N LYS A 66 -12.65 -1.62 -1.01
CA LYS A 66 -13.45 -2.39 -0.05
C LYS A 66 -14.79 -1.72 0.30
N ASP A 67 -14.80 -0.78 1.24
CA ASP A 67 -15.99 -0.05 1.71
C ASP A 67 -15.98 1.44 1.33
N GLY A 68 -14.92 1.91 0.67
CA GLY A 68 -14.77 3.28 0.18
C GLY A 68 -14.37 4.31 1.24
N LEU A 69 -14.06 3.91 2.48
CA LEU A 69 -13.64 4.86 3.51
C LEU A 69 -12.27 5.47 3.22
N ASP A 70 -11.34 4.67 2.71
CA ASP A 70 -10.03 5.18 2.31
C ASP A 70 -10.15 6.03 1.03
N SER A 71 -11.04 5.65 0.09
CA SER A 71 -11.38 6.48 -1.08
C SER A 71 -11.86 7.87 -0.67
N TYR A 72 -12.73 7.95 0.33
CA TYR A 72 -13.20 9.23 0.87
C TYR A 72 -12.06 10.08 1.45
N ARG A 73 -11.10 9.43 2.16
CA ARG A 73 -9.93 10.11 2.71
C ARG A 73 -8.98 10.59 1.62
N LEU A 74 -8.75 9.76 0.58
CA LEU A 74 -7.95 10.13 -0.59
C LEU A 74 -8.57 11.33 -1.31
N ALA A 75 -9.88 11.32 -1.53
CA ALA A 75 -10.60 12.44 -2.13
C ALA A 75 -10.48 13.74 -1.35
N ALA A 76 -10.37 13.66 -0.01
CA ALA A 76 -10.17 14.83 0.83
C ALA A 76 -8.79 15.51 0.65
N LEU A 77 -7.85 14.84 -0.02
CA LEU A 77 -6.57 15.41 -0.44
C LEU A 77 -6.69 16.26 -1.72
N LYS A 78 -7.89 16.29 -2.33
CA LYS A 78 -8.22 17.05 -3.54
C LYS A 78 -7.35 16.71 -4.76
N PRO A 79 -7.20 15.43 -5.12
CA PRO A 79 -6.48 15.06 -6.34
C PRO A 79 -7.19 15.63 -7.57
N GLU A 80 -6.45 15.75 -8.68
CA GLU A 80 -7.04 16.05 -9.98
C GLU A 80 -8.02 14.94 -10.40
N GLU A 81 -7.64 13.68 -10.18
CA GLU A 81 -8.47 12.50 -10.44
C GLU A 81 -8.18 11.40 -9.42
N LEU A 82 -9.24 10.74 -8.95
CA LEU A 82 -9.16 9.52 -8.15
C LEU A 82 -9.69 8.33 -8.94
N VAL A 83 -8.83 7.35 -9.24
CA VAL A 83 -9.24 6.10 -9.87
C VAL A 83 -9.34 5.00 -8.81
N LEU A 84 -10.46 4.29 -8.80
CA LEU A 84 -10.75 3.18 -7.90
C LEU A 84 -10.84 1.91 -8.71
N VAL A 85 -10.05 0.89 -8.38
CA VAL A 85 -10.08 -0.42 -9.06
C VAL A 85 -10.45 -1.50 -8.05
N ASP A 86 -11.58 -2.16 -8.28
CA ASP A 86 -12.02 -3.32 -7.49
C ASP A 86 -12.90 -4.24 -8.34
N LEU A 87 -13.16 -5.43 -7.80
CA LEU A 87 -14.05 -6.41 -8.42
C LEU A 87 -15.48 -5.87 -8.53
N PRO A 88 -16.23 -6.25 -9.57
CA PRO A 88 -17.60 -5.75 -9.81
C PRO A 88 -18.54 -5.91 -8.61
N GLU A 89 -18.43 -7.03 -7.88
CA GLU A 89 -19.27 -7.30 -6.71
C GLU A 89 -18.99 -6.37 -5.52
N LYS A 90 -17.89 -5.60 -5.54
CA LYS A 90 -17.54 -4.65 -4.46
C LYS A 90 -18.17 -3.28 -4.65
N ARG A 91 -18.64 -2.94 -5.84
CA ARG A 91 -19.20 -1.63 -6.15
C ARG A 91 -20.28 -1.20 -5.16
N TYR A 92 -21.22 -2.09 -4.85
CA TYR A 92 -22.33 -1.76 -3.94
C TYR A 92 -21.85 -1.36 -2.54
N SER A 93 -20.86 -2.05 -1.99
CA SER A 93 -20.32 -1.72 -0.66
C SER A 93 -19.60 -0.38 -0.61
N ILE A 94 -19.04 0.06 -1.75
CA ILE A 94 -18.29 1.31 -1.89
C ILE A 94 -19.23 2.50 -2.08
N GLU A 95 -20.36 2.33 -2.76
CA GLU A 95 -21.30 3.41 -3.13
C GLU A 95 -21.73 4.26 -1.92
N ARG A 96 -21.78 3.67 -0.74
CA ARG A 96 -22.09 4.38 0.51
C ARG A 96 -21.18 5.59 0.77
N TRP A 97 -19.93 5.55 0.32
CA TRP A 97 -18.94 6.60 0.49
C TRP A 97 -18.71 7.41 -0.79
N LEU A 98 -18.97 6.82 -1.97
CA LEU A 98 -18.72 7.48 -3.24
C LEU A 98 -19.52 8.79 -3.38
N HIS A 99 -20.75 8.85 -2.87
CA HIS A 99 -21.56 10.07 -2.90
C HIS A 99 -20.99 11.23 -2.05
N LYS A 100 -20.03 10.95 -1.17
CA LYS A 100 -19.33 11.95 -0.36
C LYS A 100 -18.02 12.42 -0.97
N ILE A 101 -17.61 11.81 -2.07
CA ILE A 101 -16.38 12.20 -2.78
C ILE A 101 -16.64 13.49 -3.53
N VAL A 102 -15.79 14.50 -3.27
CA VAL A 102 -15.92 15.85 -3.84
C VAL A 102 -14.94 16.13 -4.99
N CYS A 103 -14.08 15.18 -5.32
CA CYS A 103 -13.18 15.27 -6.47
C CYS A 103 -13.69 14.43 -7.63
N PRO A 104 -13.24 14.66 -8.88
CA PRO A 104 -13.49 13.75 -9.99
C PRO A 104 -12.99 12.34 -9.66
N TYR A 105 -13.82 11.32 -9.86
CA TYR A 105 -13.41 9.93 -9.67
C TYR A 105 -13.93 9.02 -10.77
N LYS A 106 -13.19 7.93 -11.01
CA LYS A 106 -13.56 6.85 -11.92
C LYS A 106 -13.52 5.53 -11.15
N PHE A 107 -14.58 4.74 -11.23
CA PHE A 107 -14.59 3.37 -10.73
C PHE A 107 -14.39 2.39 -11.88
N VAL A 108 -13.38 1.54 -11.80
CA VAL A 108 -13.02 0.52 -12.78
C VAL A 108 -13.32 -0.85 -12.16
N GLU A 109 -14.32 -1.52 -12.72
CA GLU A 109 -14.78 -2.84 -12.29
C GLU A 109 -13.90 -3.92 -12.92
N ASP A 110 -12.71 -4.16 -12.35
CA ASP A 110 -11.77 -5.15 -12.87
C ASP A 110 -10.79 -5.62 -11.81
N ASN A 111 -10.09 -6.70 -12.11
CA ASN A 111 -8.95 -7.16 -11.31
C ASN A 111 -7.65 -6.73 -11.98
N ILE A 112 -6.90 -5.88 -11.30
CA ILE A 112 -5.63 -5.35 -11.80
C ILE A 112 -4.64 -6.42 -12.29
N MET A 113 -4.73 -7.65 -11.77
CA MET A 113 -3.88 -8.76 -12.18
C MET A 113 -4.25 -9.36 -13.53
N TYR A 114 -5.54 -9.33 -13.85
CA TYR A 114 -6.11 -9.99 -15.05
C TYR A 114 -6.60 -9.00 -16.09
N MET A 115 -6.56 -7.71 -15.79
CA MET A 115 -6.88 -6.62 -16.70
C MET A 115 -6.13 -6.77 -18.02
N SER A 116 -6.81 -6.53 -19.14
CA SER A 116 -6.19 -6.55 -20.46
C SER A 116 -5.02 -5.56 -20.53
N ARG A 117 -4.13 -5.73 -21.52
CA ARG A 117 -3.02 -4.79 -21.71
C ARG A 117 -3.53 -3.40 -22.03
N GLU A 118 -4.52 -3.32 -22.90
CA GLU A 118 -5.14 -2.07 -23.35
C GLU A 118 -5.78 -1.33 -22.18
N ASP A 119 -6.56 -2.03 -21.36
CA ASP A 119 -7.19 -1.45 -20.18
C ASP A 119 -6.17 -1.02 -19.15
N PHE A 120 -5.13 -1.83 -18.93
CA PHE A 120 -4.04 -1.49 -18.01
C PHE A 120 -3.29 -0.23 -18.44
N VAL A 121 -2.96 -0.12 -19.74
CA VAL A 121 -2.30 1.05 -20.32
C VAL A 121 -3.21 2.29 -20.26
N SER A 122 -4.52 2.10 -20.48
CA SER A 122 -5.51 3.18 -20.45
C SER A 122 -5.67 3.82 -19.07
N LEU A 123 -5.30 3.13 -17.98
CA LEU A 123 -5.27 3.73 -16.64
C LEU A 123 -4.29 4.91 -16.56
N GLY A 124 -3.20 4.89 -17.34
CA GLY A 124 -2.16 5.91 -17.31
C GLY A 124 -1.23 5.79 -16.11
N LYS A 125 -0.70 6.93 -15.67
CA LYS A 125 0.24 7.03 -14.54
C LYS A 125 -0.38 7.78 -13.38
N PHE A 126 0.10 7.45 -12.17
CA PHE A 126 -0.40 8.00 -10.92
C PHE A 126 0.76 8.51 -10.06
N ASP A 127 0.50 9.56 -9.33
CA ASP A 127 1.46 10.11 -8.38
C ASP A 127 1.40 9.37 -7.05
N LEU A 128 0.21 8.81 -6.72
CA LEU A 128 -0.02 7.99 -5.55
C LEU A 128 -0.79 6.72 -5.93
N VAL A 129 -0.26 5.56 -5.51
CA VAL A 129 -0.99 4.29 -5.50
C VAL A 129 -1.24 3.88 -4.05
N TRP A 130 -2.50 3.77 -3.66
CA TRP A 130 -2.95 3.29 -2.36
C TRP A 130 -3.43 1.85 -2.49
N CYS A 131 -2.75 0.91 -1.85
CA CYS A 131 -3.04 -0.52 -1.93
C CYS A 131 -3.01 -1.14 -0.53
N THR A 132 -4.16 -1.24 0.10
CA THR A 132 -4.30 -1.73 1.47
C THR A 132 -5.22 -2.94 1.53
N GLY A 133 -4.73 -4.04 2.14
CA GLY A 133 -5.52 -5.24 2.33
C GLY A 133 -5.67 -6.13 1.10
N VAL A 134 -4.82 -5.98 0.08
CA VAL A 134 -4.97 -6.66 -1.22
C VAL A 134 -3.83 -7.64 -1.52
N LEU A 135 -2.58 -7.28 -1.21
CA LEU A 135 -1.40 -8.05 -1.64
C LEU A 135 -1.49 -9.53 -1.29
N TYR A 136 -1.94 -9.86 -0.08
CA TYR A 136 -1.99 -11.24 0.40
C TYR A 136 -3.07 -12.11 -0.27
N HIS A 137 -4.01 -11.51 -1.00
CA HIS A 137 -4.98 -12.21 -1.83
C HIS A 137 -4.46 -12.56 -3.22
N ASN A 138 -3.21 -12.23 -3.55
CA ASN A 138 -2.59 -12.54 -4.83
C ASN A 138 -1.57 -13.65 -4.69
N ALA A 139 -1.68 -14.68 -5.52
CA ALA A 139 -0.69 -15.75 -5.60
C ALA A 139 0.63 -15.25 -6.22
N GLU A 140 0.56 -14.33 -7.18
CA GLU A 140 1.69 -13.75 -7.91
C GLU A 140 2.10 -12.38 -7.33
N GLN A 141 2.47 -12.35 -6.05
CA GLN A 141 2.69 -11.11 -5.31
C GLN A 141 3.78 -10.23 -5.91
N LEU A 142 4.86 -10.82 -6.41
CA LEU A 142 5.94 -10.08 -7.05
C LEU A 142 5.47 -9.41 -8.36
N ARG A 143 4.71 -10.13 -9.18
CA ARG A 143 4.10 -9.59 -10.40
C ARG A 143 3.11 -8.47 -10.08
N PHE A 144 2.30 -8.64 -9.04
CA PHE A 144 1.39 -7.61 -8.57
C PHE A 144 2.12 -6.32 -8.21
N LEU A 145 3.18 -6.40 -7.40
CA LEU A 145 4.00 -5.24 -7.04
C LEU A 145 4.65 -4.58 -8.26
N ARG A 146 5.07 -5.37 -9.27
CA ARG A 146 5.59 -4.82 -10.52
C ARG A 146 4.52 -4.06 -11.29
N LYS A 147 3.29 -4.55 -11.35
CA LYS A 147 2.17 -3.81 -11.95
C LYS A 147 1.96 -2.47 -11.23
N LEU A 148 1.93 -2.45 -9.89
CA LEU A 148 1.79 -1.20 -9.13
C LEU A 148 2.93 -0.22 -9.41
N TYR A 149 4.17 -0.71 -9.48
CA TYR A 149 5.34 0.10 -9.85
C TYR A 149 5.15 0.76 -11.23
N ASN A 150 4.66 -0.01 -12.19
CA ASN A 150 4.48 0.48 -13.55
C ASN A 150 3.34 1.50 -13.65
N LEU A 151 2.36 1.49 -12.77
CA LEU A 151 1.30 2.49 -12.72
C LEU A 151 1.75 3.80 -12.07
N LEU A 152 2.85 3.82 -11.32
CA LEU A 152 3.36 5.04 -10.72
C LEU A 152 4.11 5.91 -11.75
N SER A 153 3.95 7.21 -11.63
CA SER A 153 4.85 8.20 -12.24
C SER A 153 6.25 8.08 -11.63
N PRO A 154 7.33 8.46 -12.35
CA PRO A 154 8.63 8.67 -11.71
C PRO A 154 8.50 9.64 -10.53
N GLY A 155 9.04 9.30 -9.37
CA GLY A 155 8.89 10.05 -8.13
C GLY A 155 7.59 9.77 -7.36
N GLY A 156 6.65 9.01 -7.94
CA GLY A 156 5.38 8.66 -7.30
C GLY A 156 5.53 7.70 -6.12
N TYR A 157 4.52 7.67 -5.24
CA TYR A 157 4.52 6.90 -4.01
C TYR A 157 3.55 5.73 -4.04
N LEU A 158 3.99 4.60 -3.50
CA LEU A 158 3.13 3.47 -3.14
C LEU A 158 2.92 3.45 -1.63
N VAL A 159 1.66 3.44 -1.21
CA VAL A 159 1.26 3.06 0.15
C VAL A 159 0.77 1.63 0.09
N LEU A 160 1.50 0.72 0.73
CA LEU A 160 1.20 -0.70 0.75
C LEU A 160 0.88 -1.16 2.16
N GLU A 161 -0.23 -1.89 2.33
CA GLU A 161 -0.57 -2.56 3.57
C GLU A 161 -1.06 -3.98 3.28
N SER A 162 -0.59 -4.95 4.05
CA SER A 162 -0.90 -6.37 3.85
C SER A 162 -0.98 -7.12 5.17
N ALA A 163 -1.83 -8.15 5.21
CA ALA A 163 -1.67 -9.21 6.19
C ALA A 163 -0.34 -9.92 5.98
N THR A 164 0.29 -10.30 7.08
CA THR A 164 1.63 -10.92 7.06
C THR A 164 1.69 -12.11 8.00
N LEU A 165 2.63 -13.00 7.72
CA LEU A 165 3.00 -14.05 8.64
C LEU A 165 3.62 -13.44 9.90
N ARG A 166 3.27 -13.99 11.05
CA ARG A 166 3.84 -13.56 12.33
C ARG A 166 5.34 -13.79 12.37
N ASP A 167 6.11 -12.72 12.59
CA ASP A 167 7.55 -12.84 12.77
C ASP A 167 7.87 -13.55 14.08
N SER A 168 8.10 -14.87 14.03
CA SER A 168 8.81 -15.57 15.10
C SER A 168 10.30 -15.29 15.01
N ARG A 169 11.04 -15.50 16.10
CA ARG A 169 12.52 -15.35 16.08
C ARG A 169 13.18 -16.15 14.95
N GLN A 170 12.61 -17.33 14.64
CA GLN A 170 13.10 -18.22 13.57
C GLN A 170 12.82 -17.69 12.16
N LEU A 171 11.76 -16.88 11.98
CA LEU A 171 11.36 -16.34 10.69
C LEU A 171 11.95 -14.94 10.40
N ARG A 172 12.57 -14.30 11.39
CA ARG A 172 13.12 -12.93 11.23
C ARG A 172 14.26 -12.82 10.22
N SER A 173 15.00 -13.90 10.03
CA SER A 173 16.14 -13.94 9.11
C SER A 173 15.79 -14.41 7.70
N GLY A 174 14.54 -14.82 7.45
CA GLY A 174 14.13 -15.41 6.18
C GLY A 174 12.97 -14.70 5.50
N ASN A 175 12.92 -14.85 4.19
CA ASN A 175 11.82 -14.38 3.35
C ASN A 175 10.91 -15.56 3.06
N PHE A 176 9.79 -15.65 3.80
CA PHE A 176 8.86 -16.76 3.71
C PHE A 176 7.48 -16.29 3.26
N VAL A 177 6.73 -17.20 2.66
CA VAL A 177 5.31 -17.06 2.35
C VAL A 177 4.59 -18.28 2.84
N GLN A 178 3.57 -18.11 3.69
CA GLN A 178 2.67 -19.16 4.07
C GLN A 178 1.47 -19.16 3.12
N ILE A 179 1.23 -20.30 2.48
CA ILE A 179 0.11 -20.48 1.55
C ILE A 179 -1.06 -21.08 2.32
N HIS A 180 -2.21 -20.44 2.23
CA HIS A 180 -3.47 -20.95 2.75
C HIS A 180 -4.39 -21.33 1.60
N TYR A 181 -5.02 -22.48 1.74
CA TYR A 181 -6.11 -22.89 0.86
C TYR A 181 -7.32 -21.97 1.02
N PRO A 182 -8.18 -21.81 0.01
CA PRO A 182 -9.45 -21.12 0.18
C PRO A 182 -10.18 -21.65 1.44
N ASP A 183 -10.85 -20.75 2.14
CA ASP A 183 -11.61 -21.01 3.38
C ASP A 183 -10.78 -21.44 4.61
N THR A 184 -9.46 -21.56 4.50
CA THR A 184 -8.61 -21.91 5.65
C THR A 184 -8.02 -20.69 6.37
N TYR A 185 -8.29 -19.48 5.88
CA TYR A 185 -7.88 -18.23 6.48
C TYR A 185 -9.04 -17.23 6.49
N ASN A 186 -9.60 -16.96 7.65
CA ASN A 186 -10.69 -16.01 7.90
C ASN A 186 -11.95 -16.19 7.04
N ASP A 187 -12.28 -17.39 6.63
CA ASP A 187 -13.47 -17.73 5.83
C ASP A 187 -13.67 -16.81 4.60
N THR A 188 -12.56 -16.39 3.98
CA THR A 188 -12.63 -15.40 2.89
C THR A 188 -12.96 -16.00 1.53
N GLY A 189 -13.00 -17.32 1.41
CA GLY A 189 -13.22 -18.01 0.12
C GLY A 189 -12.15 -17.76 -0.93
N THR A 190 -11.06 -17.07 -0.57
CA THR A 190 -10.00 -16.67 -1.50
C THR A 190 -8.66 -17.32 -1.14
N ILE A 191 -7.81 -17.52 -2.15
CA ILE A 191 -6.41 -17.88 -1.94
C ILE A 191 -5.77 -16.80 -1.07
N THR A 192 -5.04 -17.21 -0.03
CA THR A 192 -4.33 -16.29 0.85
C THR A 192 -2.88 -16.72 1.00
N HIS A 193 -1.97 -15.85 0.58
CA HIS A 193 -0.53 -16.02 0.69
C HIS A 193 0.02 -14.97 1.66
N LEU A 194 0.36 -15.38 2.88
CA LEU A 194 0.88 -14.50 3.92
C LEU A 194 2.41 -14.39 3.82
N PRO A 195 2.96 -13.29 3.30
CA PRO A 195 4.40 -13.06 3.28
C PRO A 195 4.90 -12.63 4.66
N THR A 196 6.18 -12.84 4.94
CA THR A 196 6.88 -12.12 6.01
C THR A 196 7.13 -10.68 5.58
N ARG A 197 7.37 -9.77 6.52
CA ARG A 197 7.81 -8.39 6.23
C ARG A 197 9.08 -8.39 5.38
N GLY A 198 10.01 -9.29 5.68
CA GLY A 198 11.25 -9.44 4.91
C GLY A 198 10.98 -9.77 3.46
N ALA A 199 10.05 -10.69 3.17
CA ALA A 199 9.64 -11.02 1.81
C ALA A 199 9.08 -9.81 1.07
N ILE A 200 8.16 -9.05 1.68
CA ILE A 200 7.60 -7.84 1.07
C ILE A 200 8.71 -6.82 0.73
N LYS A 201 9.59 -6.53 1.69
CA LYS A 201 10.70 -5.57 1.48
C LYS A 201 11.65 -6.03 0.39
N THR A 202 11.97 -7.33 0.36
CA THR A 202 12.79 -7.91 -0.69
C THR A 202 12.15 -7.74 -2.06
N TRP A 203 10.85 -8.04 -2.20
CA TRP A 203 10.14 -7.85 -3.46
C TRP A 203 10.05 -6.40 -3.89
N LEU A 204 9.79 -5.47 -2.96
CA LEU A 204 9.79 -4.04 -3.27
C LEU A 204 11.14 -3.58 -3.82
N ASN A 205 12.25 -4.00 -3.19
CA ASN A 205 13.59 -3.72 -3.68
C ASN A 205 13.87 -4.37 -5.05
N MET A 206 13.45 -5.64 -5.25
CA MET A 206 13.59 -6.35 -6.53
C MET A 206 12.85 -5.63 -7.65
N VAL A 207 11.67 -5.11 -7.39
CA VAL A 207 10.86 -4.34 -8.34
C VAL A 207 11.48 -2.99 -8.65
N GLY A 208 12.24 -2.41 -7.73
CA GLY A 208 12.95 -1.15 -7.95
C GLY A 208 12.49 0.01 -7.06
N PHE A 209 11.58 -0.22 -6.12
CA PHE A 209 11.20 0.80 -5.15
C PHE A 209 12.37 1.22 -4.28
N LYS A 210 12.39 2.50 -3.90
CA LYS A 210 13.37 3.11 -3.01
C LYS A 210 12.69 3.74 -1.80
N ASP A 211 13.52 4.18 -0.85
CA ASP A 211 13.07 4.92 0.33
C ASP A 211 11.89 4.24 1.04
N ILE A 212 12.03 2.91 1.28
CA ILE A 212 10.99 2.11 1.92
C ILE A 212 10.90 2.51 3.39
N TYR A 213 9.86 3.29 3.71
CA TYR A 213 9.52 3.71 5.05
C TYR A 213 8.55 2.71 5.69
N ASP A 214 8.99 2.02 6.75
CA ASP A 214 8.12 1.13 7.53
C ASP A 214 7.17 1.96 8.39
N SER A 215 5.86 1.78 8.24
CA SER A 215 4.87 2.47 9.06
C SER A 215 5.09 2.20 10.55
N LEU A 216 5.25 3.27 11.32
CA LEU A 216 5.48 3.19 12.75
C LEU A 216 4.23 2.73 13.50
N CYS A 217 3.05 3.14 13.04
CA CYS A 217 1.80 2.75 13.67
C CYS A 217 1.55 1.24 13.54
N TYR A 218 1.81 0.65 12.38
CA TYR A 218 1.72 -0.79 12.17
C TYR A 218 2.81 -1.56 12.91
N ARG A 219 4.00 -1.03 12.99
CA ARG A 219 5.09 -1.60 13.77
C ARG A 219 4.79 -1.63 15.28
N ALA A 220 4.18 -0.56 15.80
CA ALA A 220 3.79 -0.48 17.22
C ALA A 220 2.59 -1.37 17.55
N SER A 221 1.73 -1.66 16.58
CA SER A 221 0.48 -2.40 16.78
C SER A 221 0.62 -3.92 16.75
N ASP A 222 1.78 -4.43 16.38
CA ASP A 222 2.08 -5.86 16.13
C ASP A 222 1.63 -6.84 17.22
N ARG A 223 1.51 -6.38 18.46
CA ARG A 223 1.09 -7.22 19.60
C ARG A 223 -0.42 -7.20 19.87
N ARG A 224 -1.18 -6.34 19.18
CA ARG A 224 -2.59 -6.04 19.51
C ARG A 224 -3.57 -6.39 18.40
N LEU A 225 -3.09 -6.54 17.18
CA LEU A 225 -3.93 -6.98 16.06
C LEU A 225 -4.15 -8.49 16.13
N ALA A 226 -5.40 -8.92 15.92
CA ALA A 226 -5.72 -10.33 15.80
C ALA A 226 -4.97 -11.00 14.62
N GLN A 227 -4.64 -10.20 13.62
CA GLN A 227 -3.84 -10.58 12.46
C GLN A 227 -2.59 -9.70 12.42
N HIS A 228 -1.45 -10.34 12.10
CA HIS A 228 -0.24 -9.58 11.87
C HIS A 228 -0.36 -8.85 10.54
N ARG A 229 -0.06 -7.57 10.58
CA ARG A 229 -0.11 -6.71 9.40
C ARG A 229 1.16 -5.87 9.31
N TYR A 230 1.53 -5.55 8.11
CA TYR A 230 2.65 -4.70 7.80
C TYR A 230 2.21 -3.62 6.82
N ALA A 231 2.65 -2.40 7.04
CA ALA A 231 2.46 -1.32 6.10
C ALA A 231 3.77 -0.57 5.86
N CYS A 232 3.92 -0.08 4.66
CA CYS A 232 5.05 0.77 4.28
C CYS A 232 4.63 1.79 3.23
N ILE A 233 5.42 2.86 3.14
CA ILE A 233 5.37 3.87 2.10
C ILE A 233 6.69 3.80 1.37
N CYS A 234 6.67 3.68 0.05
CA CYS A 234 7.89 3.61 -0.74
C CYS A 234 7.74 4.40 -2.04
N GLN A 235 8.86 4.81 -2.62
CA GLN A 235 8.88 5.70 -3.78
C GLN A 235 9.38 4.97 -5.04
N ARG A 236 8.72 5.21 -6.17
CA ARG A 236 9.34 4.94 -7.47
C ARG A 236 10.40 6.01 -7.71
N PRO A 237 11.68 5.67 -7.97
CA PRO A 237 12.72 6.67 -8.21
C PRO A 237 12.40 7.50 -9.46
N MET A 238 12.94 8.72 -9.52
CA MET A 238 12.81 9.61 -10.68
C MET A 238 13.40 9.00 -11.96
N THR A 239 14.45 8.23 -11.80
CA THR A 239 15.10 7.48 -12.90
C THR A 239 15.14 6.01 -12.52
N ASP A 240 14.65 5.15 -13.41
CA ASP A 240 14.76 3.71 -13.24
C ASP A 240 16.24 3.34 -13.18
N SER A 241 16.71 2.87 -12.03
CA SER A 241 18.10 2.48 -11.88
C SER A 241 18.37 1.21 -12.68
N SER A 242 19.45 1.21 -13.45
CA SER A 242 20.01 0.04 -14.16
C SER A 242 20.38 -1.12 -13.23
N GLY A 243 20.09 -1.01 -11.94
CA GLY A 243 20.43 -1.94 -10.88
C GLY A 243 19.28 -2.74 -10.31
N THR A 244 18.10 -2.72 -10.92
CA THR A 244 16.99 -3.55 -10.48
C THR A 244 17.29 -5.03 -10.69
N TYR A 245 16.70 -5.89 -9.89
CA TYR A 245 16.83 -7.35 -10.02
C TYR A 245 16.59 -7.82 -11.46
N TYR A 246 15.57 -7.29 -12.13
CA TYR A 246 15.20 -7.67 -13.49
C TYR A 246 16.27 -7.29 -14.52
N ALA A 247 16.86 -6.11 -14.40
CA ALA A 247 17.95 -5.68 -15.27
C ALA A 247 19.21 -6.53 -15.07
N LYS A 248 19.54 -6.89 -13.83
CA LYS A 248 20.72 -7.70 -13.49
C LYS A 248 20.56 -9.18 -13.85
N SER A 249 19.36 -9.74 -13.70
CA SER A 249 19.12 -11.15 -13.97
C SER A 249 18.88 -11.49 -15.43
N GLY A 250 18.86 -10.50 -16.32
CA GLY A 250 18.50 -10.69 -17.72
C GLY A 250 17.03 -11.05 -17.94
N CYS A 251 16.21 -11.02 -16.90
CA CYS A 251 14.76 -11.22 -17.01
C CYS A 251 14.15 -10.04 -17.77
N ASN A 252 13.43 -10.33 -18.84
CA ASN A 252 12.68 -9.30 -19.53
C ASN A 252 11.51 -8.82 -18.63
N PRO A 253 11.49 -7.55 -18.20
CA PRO A 253 10.39 -7.03 -17.38
C PRO A 253 9.02 -7.16 -18.07
N THR A 254 9.00 -7.11 -19.40
CA THR A 254 7.78 -7.24 -20.20
C THR A 254 7.15 -8.62 -20.06
N TYR A 255 7.94 -9.67 -19.94
CA TYR A 255 7.44 -11.03 -19.73
C TYR A 255 6.66 -11.17 -18.42
N ILE A 256 7.12 -10.51 -17.34
CA ILE A 256 6.46 -10.56 -16.03
C ILE A 256 5.14 -9.77 -16.01
N LEU A 257 5.02 -8.78 -16.89
CA LEU A 257 3.81 -7.98 -17.02
C LEU A 257 2.77 -8.61 -17.96
N GLY A 258 3.13 -9.68 -18.67
CA GLY A 258 2.32 -10.17 -19.77
C GLY A 258 2.34 -9.23 -20.98
N GLU A 259 3.28 -8.29 -21.01
CA GLU A 259 3.52 -7.45 -22.17
C GLU A 259 4.35 -8.28 -23.17
N SER A 260 3.70 -8.98 -24.07
CA SER A 260 4.34 -9.45 -25.30
C SER A 260 4.72 -8.23 -26.13
N THR A 261 5.98 -8.14 -26.52
CA THR A 261 6.49 -7.18 -27.50
C THR A 261 5.72 -7.23 -28.81
#